data_58d724bad3601dc21667f6e4d854f617
#
_entry.id   58d724bad3601dc21667f6e4d854f617
#
_cell.length_a   1.000
_cell.length_b   1.000
_cell.length_c   1.000
_cell.angle_alpha   90.00
_cell.angle_beta   90.00
_cell.angle_gamma   90.00
#
_symmetry.space_group_name_H-M   'P 1'
#
loop_
_entity.id
_entity.type
_entity.pdbx_description
1 polymer ?
#
loop_
_entity_poly.entity_id
_entity_poly.type
_entity_poly.pdbx_seq_one_letter_code
_entity_poly.pdbx_strand_id
1 'polypeptide(L)'
;NSRRAATKMASRVESGGPSASDARVATASPYRCGPGSFVLMHIVAALFIDSMDMRQAPGPSTRIDLTGVQFSAAAPSPVPLTWAPHLIVMLHNPAGEKPDGALEVLFLRDGEQIARNVQPLSIEPGKFGYRLVRAELEFEEYGTVEAHCRVDLGPVTVVPYTLLPPAEG
;
A
#
# COMPACT_ATOMS: atom_id res chain seq x y z
N ASN A 1 82.56 26.46 -37.40
CA ASN A 1 82.04 25.69 -38.52
C ASN A 1 80.86 24.82 -38.07
N SER A 2 79.73 25.35 -38.33
CA SER A 2 78.86 25.02 -39.45
C SER A 2 77.87 23.88 -39.20
N ARG A 3 76.71 24.33 -39.21
CA ARG A 3 75.47 23.79 -39.87
C ARG A 3 74.57 22.80 -39.17
N ARG A 4 73.39 23.30 -38.97
CA ARG A 4 72.04 23.00 -39.50
C ARG A 4 71.30 21.90 -38.73
N ALA A 5 70.33 22.31 -38.04
CA ALA A 5 68.92 22.33 -38.38
C ALA A 5 68.35 20.97 -38.82
N ALA A 6 67.47 20.44 -38.01
CA ALA A 6 66.27 19.78 -38.50
C ALA A 6 65.22 19.71 -37.39
N THR A 7 64.19 20.40 -37.62
CA THR A 7 62.87 20.35 -36.99
C THR A 7 62.27 18.94 -37.13
N LYS A 8 61.75 18.39 -36.03
CA LYS A 8 60.68 17.41 -36.19
C LYS A 8 59.69 17.54 -35.03
N MET A 9 58.53 18.01 -35.41
CA MET A 9 57.30 17.96 -34.64
C MET A 9 57.04 16.52 -34.20
N ALA A 10 56.76 16.34 -32.93
CA ALA A 10 56.07 15.15 -32.44
C ALA A 10 54.87 15.58 -31.64
N SER A 11 53.76 15.24 -32.17
CA SER A 11 52.38 15.46 -31.70
C SER A 11 52.21 14.93 -30.29
N ARG A 12 51.72 15.82 -29.43
CA ARG A 12 51.23 15.52 -28.09
C ARG A 12 49.87 14.85 -28.22
N VAL A 13 49.80 13.58 -27.90
CA VAL A 13 48.50 12.87 -27.70
C VAL A 13 48.12 13.07 -26.25
N GLU A 14 47.19 13.93 -26.00
CA GLU A 14 46.51 14.01 -24.70
C GLU A 14 45.42 12.97 -24.68
N SER A 15 45.71 11.86 -24.00
CA SER A 15 44.68 10.90 -23.63
C SER A 15 44.00 11.39 -22.34
N GLY A 16 42.98 12.23 -22.52
CA GLY A 16 42.06 12.55 -21.46
C GLY A 16 41.09 11.37 -21.26
N GLY A 17 41.34 10.57 -20.22
CA GLY A 17 40.40 9.58 -19.76
C GLY A 17 39.23 10.28 -19.09
N PRO A 18 37.97 9.79 -19.26
CA PRO A 18 36.86 10.37 -18.59
C PRO A 18 36.95 10.12 -17.09
N SER A 19 36.90 11.22 -16.33
CA SER A 19 36.77 11.23 -14.88
C SER A 19 35.50 10.50 -14.46
N ALA A 20 35.65 9.45 -13.65
CA ALA A 20 34.56 8.76 -13.00
C ALA A 20 34.08 9.61 -11.80
N SER A 21 33.20 10.53 -12.06
CA SER A 21 32.41 11.18 -11.01
C SER A 21 31.06 11.56 -11.58
N ASP A 22 30.06 11.02 -10.93
CA ASP A 22 28.62 11.24 -10.98
C ASP A 22 27.78 10.05 -11.45
N ALA A 23 28.00 8.90 -10.83
CA ALA A 23 26.91 7.94 -10.70
C ALA A 23 25.91 8.47 -9.67
N ARG A 24 25.07 9.42 -10.09
CA ARG A 24 23.84 9.73 -9.36
C ARG A 24 22.97 8.49 -9.46
N VAL A 25 22.89 7.76 -8.36
CA VAL A 25 21.85 6.76 -8.15
C VAL A 25 20.51 7.51 -8.17
N ALA A 26 19.90 7.56 -9.34
CA ALA A 26 18.52 7.97 -9.46
C ALA A 26 17.68 6.88 -8.80
N THR A 27 17.36 7.06 -7.53
CA THR A 27 16.24 6.35 -6.89
C THR A 27 15.01 6.72 -7.67
N ALA A 28 14.64 5.91 -8.65
CA ALA A 28 13.39 6.03 -9.35
C ALA A 28 12.29 5.79 -8.32
N SER A 29 11.65 6.86 -7.88
CA SER A 29 10.39 6.79 -7.18
C SER A 29 9.41 6.09 -8.12
N PRO A 30 8.73 5.00 -7.71
CA PRO A 30 7.76 4.31 -8.55
C PRO A 30 6.51 5.16 -8.87
N TYR A 31 6.42 6.36 -8.31
CA TYR A 31 5.32 7.30 -8.52
C TYR A 31 5.74 8.48 -9.40
N ARG A 32 6.19 8.20 -10.63
CA ARG A 32 6.31 9.23 -11.65
C ARG A 32 4.92 9.49 -12.23
N CYS A 33 4.15 10.40 -11.62
CA CYS A 33 2.99 10.99 -12.28
C CYS A 33 3.46 11.73 -13.54
N GLY A 34 3.13 11.19 -14.71
CA GLY A 34 3.18 11.93 -15.97
C GLY A 34 2.14 13.07 -15.94
N PRO A 35 2.31 14.13 -16.75
CA PRO A 35 1.33 15.20 -16.85
C PRO A 35 -0.01 14.62 -17.35
N GLY A 36 -1.02 14.61 -16.47
CA GLY A 36 -2.37 14.09 -16.75
C GLY A 36 -2.80 12.86 -15.97
N SER A 37 -1.98 12.33 -15.05
CA SER A 37 -2.42 11.27 -14.14
C SER A 37 -3.28 11.88 -13.03
N PHE A 38 -4.59 11.76 -13.16
CA PHE A 38 -5.51 12.05 -12.06
C PHE A 38 -5.25 11.00 -10.98
N VAL A 39 -4.68 11.42 -9.86
CA VAL A 39 -4.50 10.55 -8.69
C VAL A 39 -5.80 10.56 -7.93
N LEU A 40 -6.68 9.62 -8.23
CA LEU A 40 -7.97 9.44 -7.55
C LEU A 40 -7.77 9.11 -6.07
N MET A 41 -8.84 9.24 -5.29
CA MET A 41 -8.89 8.71 -3.92
C MET A 41 -8.42 7.26 -3.94
N HIS A 42 -7.49 6.89 -3.05
CA HIS A 42 -6.85 5.58 -3.08
C HIS A 42 -6.59 5.01 -1.68
N ILE A 43 -6.40 3.71 -1.62
CA ILE A 43 -6.05 2.99 -0.41
C ILE A 43 -4.55 3.19 -0.12
N VAL A 44 -4.23 3.66 1.08
CA VAL A 44 -2.85 3.79 1.58
C VAL A 44 -2.41 2.54 2.30
N ALA A 45 -3.32 1.93 3.07
CA ALA A 45 -3.11 0.67 3.77
C ALA A 45 -4.43 -0.03 4.04
N ALA A 46 -4.39 -1.37 4.09
CA ALA A 46 -5.50 -2.19 4.55
C ALA A 46 -4.92 -3.32 5.42
N LEU A 47 -5.43 -3.47 6.64
CA LEU A 47 -4.87 -4.38 7.65
C LEU A 47 -5.97 -5.01 8.49
N PHE A 48 -5.85 -6.30 8.80
CA PHE A 48 -6.65 -6.90 9.86
C PHE A 48 -6.06 -6.56 11.23
N ILE A 49 -6.93 -6.23 12.19
CA ILE A 49 -6.56 -5.72 13.51
C ILE A 49 -7.49 -6.27 14.60
N ASP A 50 -7.03 -6.29 15.84
CA ASP A 50 -7.89 -6.56 16.99
C ASP A 50 -8.70 -5.33 17.38
N SER A 51 -8.04 -4.18 17.49
CA SER A 51 -8.69 -2.92 17.87
C SER A 51 -7.96 -1.70 17.34
N MET A 52 -8.66 -0.56 17.38
CA MET A 52 -8.10 0.75 17.07
C MET A 52 -8.56 1.78 18.09
N ASP A 53 -7.68 2.71 18.44
CA ASP A 53 -7.97 3.88 19.25
C ASP A 53 -7.62 5.16 18.51
N MET A 54 -8.52 6.14 18.60
CA MET A 54 -8.28 7.48 18.08
C MET A 54 -7.87 8.41 19.20
N ARG A 55 -6.70 9.01 19.06
CA ARG A 55 -6.21 10.01 20.03
C ARG A 55 -5.95 11.34 19.33
N GLN A 56 -6.31 12.41 20.01
CA GLN A 56 -5.92 13.75 19.58
C GLN A 56 -4.44 13.94 19.90
N ALA A 57 -3.65 14.27 18.88
CA ALA A 57 -2.26 14.65 19.08
C ALA A 57 -2.16 16.18 19.35
N PRO A 58 -1.03 16.68 19.87
CA PRO A 58 -0.83 18.12 20.02
C PRO A 58 -1.04 18.86 18.68
N GLY A 59 -1.80 19.96 18.72
CA GLY A 59 -2.24 20.69 17.55
C GLY A 59 -3.51 20.09 16.91
N PRO A 60 -3.82 20.41 15.66
CA PRO A 60 -5.04 19.97 14.96
C PRO A 60 -4.91 18.55 14.34
N SER A 61 -3.96 17.74 14.81
CA SER A 61 -3.72 16.42 14.23
C SER A 61 -4.41 15.31 15.01
N THR A 62 -4.79 14.25 14.29
CA THR A 62 -5.35 13.02 14.85
C THR A 62 -4.34 11.90 14.72
N ARG A 63 -4.23 11.06 15.74
CA ARG A 63 -3.42 9.85 15.74
C ARG A 63 -4.33 8.63 15.83
N ILE A 64 -4.03 7.63 15.03
CA ILE A 64 -4.68 6.33 15.09
C ILE A 64 -3.66 5.32 15.62
N ASP A 65 -4.00 4.68 16.72
CA ASP A 65 -3.22 3.58 17.28
C ASP A 65 -3.90 2.27 16.91
N LEU A 66 -3.17 1.37 16.28
CA LEU A 66 -3.65 0.05 15.88
C LEU A 66 -3.04 -1.00 16.83
N THR A 67 -3.88 -1.87 17.35
CA THR A 67 -3.46 -2.97 18.22
C THR A 67 -3.76 -4.29 17.55
N GLY A 68 -2.83 -5.24 17.68
CA GLY A 68 -3.02 -6.60 17.18
C GLY A 68 -3.15 -6.66 15.66
N VAL A 69 -2.23 -6.05 14.91
CA VAL A 69 -2.17 -6.27 13.45
C VAL A 69 -1.88 -7.74 13.21
N GLN A 70 -2.76 -8.41 12.48
CA GLN A 70 -2.70 -9.86 12.31
C GLN A 70 -2.98 -10.27 10.86
N PHE A 71 -2.36 -11.38 10.46
CA PHE A 71 -2.58 -12.05 9.18
C PHE A 71 -3.21 -13.42 9.37
N SER A 72 -3.28 -13.87 10.63
CA SER A 72 -3.91 -15.11 11.03
C SER A 72 -4.38 -15.04 12.47
N ALA A 73 -5.39 -15.83 12.82
CA ALA A 73 -5.81 -16.07 14.21
C ALA A 73 -6.19 -17.52 14.41
N ALA A 74 -6.00 -18.01 15.64
CA ALA A 74 -6.55 -19.29 16.03
C ALA A 74 -8.07 -19.15 16.22
N ALA A 75 -8.82 -20.13 15.70
CA ALA A 75 -10.26 -20.17 15.89
C ALA A 75 -10.61 -20.31 17.39
N PRO A 76 -11.64 -19.61 17.88
CA PRO A 76 -12.08 -19.74 19.27
C PRO A 76 -12.78 -21.09 19.57
N SER A 77 -13.22 -21.77 18.52
CA SER A 77 -13.88 -23.08 18.59
C SER A 77 -13.65 -23.85 17.28
N PRO A 78 -13.89 -25.17 17.25
CA PRO A 78 -13.85 -25.92 16.00
C PRO A 78 -14.84 -25.40 14.96
N VAL A 79 -14.52 -25.59 13.67
CA VAL A 79 -15.42 -25.34 12.54
C VAL A 79 -16.56 -26.35 12.53
N PRO A 80 -17.77 -25.99 11.99
CA PRO A 80 -18.10 -24.73 11.34
C PRO A 80 -18.30 -23.59 12.33
N LEU A 81 -17.87 -22.37 11.97
CA LEU A 81 -18.08 -21.20 12.81
C LEU A 81 -18.21 -19.93 11.97
N THR A 82 -18.88 -18.93 12.54
CA THR A 82 -18.90 -17.57 12.00
C THR A 82 -17.81 -16.75 12.69
N TRP A 83 -16.95 -16.12 11.88
CA TRP A 83 -15.86 -15.30 12.35
C TRP A 83 -15.92 -13.91 11.72
N ALA A 84 -15.73 -12.87 12.51
CA ALA A 84 -15.88 -11.50 12.06
C ALA A 84 -14.63 -10.65 12.39
N PRO A 85 -13.52 -10.82 11.67
CA PRO A 85 -12.32 -10.04 11.88
C PRO A 85 -12.55 -8.57 11.53
N HIS A 86 -11.84 -7.67 12.21
CA HIS A 86 -11.86 -6.25 11.88
C HIS A 86 -10.80 -5.93 10.83
N LEU A 87 -11.23 -5.35 9.71
CA LEU A 87 -10.35 -4.84 8.67
C LEU A 87 -10.39 -3.31 8.70
N ILE A 88 -9.27 -2.67 8.96
CA ILE A 88 -9.13 -1.22 8.77
C ILE A 88 -8.61 -0.93 7.38
N VAL A 89 -9.27 -0.02 6.68
CA VAL A 89 -8.82 0.50 5.38
C VAL A 89 -8.54 1.98 5.52
N MET A 90 -7.30 2.37 5.31
CA MET A 90 -6.82 3.74 5.36
C MET A 90 -6.77 4.32 3.96
N LEU A 91 -7.30 5.52 3.79
CA LEU A 91 -7.52 6.15 2.50
C LEU A 91 -6.91 7.54 2.47
N HIS A 92 -6.50 7.97 1.29
CA HIS A 92 -6.09 9.34 1.03
C HIS A 92 -6.87 9.88 -0.17
N ASN A 93 -7.43 11.08 0.01
CA ASN A 93 -8.05 11.82 -1.08
C ASN A 93 -7.09 12.94 -1.49
N PRO A 94 -6.49 12.92 -2.69
CA PRO A 94 -5.58 13.96 -3.15
C PRO A 94 -6.26 15.33 -3.26
N ALA A 95 -5.45 16.38 -3.19
CA ALA A 95 -5.95 17.73 -3.39
C ALA A 95 -6.53 17.91 -4.80
N GLY A 96 -7.69 18.56 -4.88
CA GLY A 96 -8.38 18.82 -6.16
C GLY A 96 -9.35 17.73 -6.61
N GLU A 97 -9.42 16.59 -5.91
CA GLU A 97 -10.34 15.52 -6.23
C GLU A 97 -11.71 15.70 -5.54
N LYS A 98 -12.70 14.92 -5.98
CA LYS A 98 -14.04 14.91 -5.37
C LYS A 98 -13.97 14.29 -3.97
N PRO A 99 -14.77 14.80 -3.01
CA PRO A 99 -14.78 14.25 -1.66
C PRO A 99 -15.45 12.87 -1.57
N ASP A 100 -16.35 12.56 -2.50
CA ASP A 100 -17.22 11.40 -2.42
C ASP A 100 -16.69 10.25 -3.27
N GLY A 101 -16.88 9.03 -2.76
CA GLY A 101 -16.53 7.78 -3.41
C GLY A 101 -17.19 6.59 -2.70
N ALA A 102 -16.83 5.39 -3.06
CA ALA A 102 -17.27 4.17 -2.42
C ALA A 102 -16.10 3.21 -2.19
N LEU A 103 -15.96 2.73 -0.96
CA LEU A 103 -15.10 1.60 -0.64
C LEU A 103 -15.87 0.31 -0.85
N GLU A 104 -15.38 -0.56 -1.70
CA GLU A 104 -15.86 -1.93 -1.84
C GLU A 104 -14.81 -2.90 -1.32
N VAL A 105 -15.26 -3.84 -0.50
CA VAL A 105 -14.44 -4.96 -0.02
C VAL A 105 -15.17 -6.26 -0.36
N LEU A 106 -14.51 -7.09 -1.18
CA LEU A 106 -14.95 -8.44 -1.49
C LEU A 106 -14.10 -9.41 -0.69
N PHE A 107 -14.76 -10.35 -0.01
CA PHE A 107 -14.06 -11.43 0.66
C PHE A 107 -14.15 -12.68 -0.21
N LEU A 108 -12.99 -13.21 -0.58
CA LEU A 108 -12.89 -14.36 -1.47
C LEU A 108 -12.21 -15.53 -0.74
N ARG A 109 -12.69 -16.75 -1.02
CA ARG A 109 -12.03 -18.01 -0.67
C ARG A 109 -11.87 -18.81 -1.95
N ASP A 110 -10.67 -19.25 -2.25
CA ASP A 110 -10.34 -20.02 -3.46
C ASP A 110 -10.85 -19.36 -4.77
N GLY A 111 -10.88 -18.03 -4.79
CA GLY A 111 -11.36 -17.22 -5.90
C GLY A 111 -12.89 -17.03 -5.93
N GLU A 112 -13.65 -17.65 -5.05
CA GLU A 112 -15.09 -17.47 -4.93
C GLU A 112 -15.43 -16.37 -3.91
N GLN A 113 -16.39 -15.52 -4.25
CA GLN A 113 -16.86 -14.47 -3.36
C GLN A 113 -17.76 -15.07 -2.27
N ILE A 114 -17.34 -14.95 -1.01
CA ILE A 114 -18.10 -15.42 0.16
C ILE A 114 -18.83 -14.28 0.89
N ALA A 115 -18.32 -13.05 0.80
CA ALA A 115 -18.97 -11.88 1.39
C ALA A 115 -18.62 -10.61 0.62
N ARG A 116 -19.43 -9.55 0.80
CA ARG A 116 -19.24 -8.24 0.21
C ARG A 116 -19.66 -7.14 1.18
N ASN A 117 -18.84 -6.11 1.29
CA ASN A 117 -19.15 -4.89 2.03
C ASN A 117 -18.94 -3.68 1.13
N VAL A 118 -19.88 -2.74 1.13
CA VAL A 118 -19.77 -1.47 0.41
C VAL A 118 -20.11 -0.34 1.36
N GLN A 119 -19.21 0.62 1.49
CA GLN A 119 -19.40 1.78 2.36
C GLN A 119 -19.19 3.08 1.56
N PRO A 120 -20.09 4.06 1.70
CA PRO A 120 -19.89 5.37 1.12
C PRO A 120 -18.69 6.05 1.78
N LEU A 121 -17.91 6.76 0.99
CA LEU A 121 -16.80 7.59 1.42
C LEU A 121 -17.17 9.07 1.26
N SER A 122 -16.75 9.88 2.23
CA SER A 122 -16.72 11.33 2.09
C SER A 122 -15.46 11.79 2.81
N ILE A 123 -14.42 12.09 2.03
CA ILE A 123 -13.10 12.51 2.52
C ILE A 123 -12.74 13.80 1.80
N GLU A 124 -12.55 14.87 2.55
CA GLU A 124 -12.15 16.17 1.98
C GLU A 124 -10.85 16.06 1.17
N PRO A 125 -10.72 16.82 0.06
CA PRO A 125 -9.49 16.86 -0.73
C PRO A 125 -8.25 17.21 0.11
N GLY A 126 -7.16 16.49 -0.10
CA GLY A 126 -5.91 16.61 0.66
C GLY A 126 -5.94 15.97 2.04
N LYS A 127 -7.00 15.23 2.40
CA LYS A 127 -7.16 14.60 3.71
C LYS A 127 -7.03 13.08 3.65
N PHE A 128 -6.72 12.52 4.81
CA PHE A 128 -6.78 11.09 5.06
C PHE A 128 -8.11 10.74 5.72
N GLY A 129 -8.58 9.54 5.45
CA GLY A 129 -9.73 8.96 6.13
C GLY A 129 -9.49 7.47 6.38
N TYR A 130 -10.42 6.86 7.09
CA TYR A 130 -10.40 5.40 7.30
C TYR A 130 -11.82 4.84 7.29
N ARG A 131 -11.91 3.54 7.08
CA ARG A 131 -13.13 2.74 7.30
C ARG A 131 -12.77 1.48 8.06
N LEU A 132 -13.58 1.17 9.05
CA LEU A 132 -13.55 -0.11 9.72
C LEU A 132 -14.59 -1.01 9.07
N VAL A 133 -14.12 -2.09 8.49
CA VAL A 133 -14.96 -3.09 7.81
C VAL A 133 -15.02 -4.32 8.69
N ARG A 134 -16.24 -4.76 8.99
CA ARG A 134 -16.51 -6.00 9.66
C ARG A 134 -17.45 -6.81 8.78
N ALA A 135 -17.03 -8.00 8.41
CA ALA A 135 -17.87 -8.94 7.70
C ALA A 135 -18.00 -10.23 8.51
N GLU A 136 -19.20 -10.73 8.63
CA GLU A 136 -19.44 -12.06 9.20
C GLU A 136 -19.10 -13.08 8.13
N LEU A 137 -18.03 -13.85 8.35
CA LEU A 137 -17.52 -14.85 7.44
C LEU A 137 -17.84 -16.23 7.99
N GLU A 138 -18.48 -17.05 7.18
CA GLU A 138 -18.76 -18.44 7.53
C GLU A 138 -17.58 -19.32 7.13
N PHE A 139 -17.06 -20.07 8.10
CA PHE A 139 -15.96 -21.00 7.92
C PHE A 139 -16.44 -22.42 8.14
N GLU A 140 -16.58 -23.18 7.05
CA GLU A 140 -16.83 -24.63 7.07
C GLU A 140 -15.54 -25.42 7.35
N GLU A 141 -14.40 -24.84 6.99
CA GLU A 141 -13.06 -25.36 7.20
C GLU A 141 -12.06 -24.24 7.50
N TYR A 142 -10.92 -24.59 8.10
CA TYR A 142 -9.83 -23.66 8.33
C TYR A 142 -9.17 -23.30 7.01
N GLY A 143 -8.59 -22.09 6.91
CA GLY A 143 -7.94 -21.67 5.69
C GLY A 143 -7.89 -20.16 5.53
N THR A 144 -7.50 -19.72 4.33
CA THR A 144 -7.28 -18.32 4.02
C THR A 144 -8.46 -17.73 3.28
N VAL A 145 -8.84 -16.52 3.69
CA VAL A 145 -9.76 -15.63 2.99
C VAL A 145 -9.00 -14.40 2.57
N GLU A 146 -9.23 -13.92 1.36
CA GLU A 146 -8.63 -12.69 0.84
C GLU A 146 -9.66 -11.56 0.86
N ALA A 147 -9.31 -10.42 1.48
CA ALA A 147 -10.08 -9.19 1.36
C ALA A 147 -9.55 -8.37 0.18
N HIS A 148 -10.35 -8.25 -0.86
CA HIS A 148 -10.06 -7.44 -2.05
C HIS A 148 -10.72 -6.07 -1.89
N CYS A 149 -9.91 -5.06 -1.54
CA CYS A 149 -10.35 -3.71 -1.26
C CYS A 149 -10.12 -2.80 -2.47
N ARG A 150 -11.11 -2.00 -2.85
CA ARG A 150 -10.95 -0.96 -3.88
C ARG A 150 -11.81 0.26 -3.59
N VAL A 151 -11.38 1.40 -4.09
CA VAL A 151 -12.18 2.63 -4.12
C VAL A 151 -12.70 2.81 -5.53
N ASP A 152 -14.02 2.89 -5.67
CA ASP A 152 -14.69 3.00 -6.96
C ASP A 152 -14.19 1.95 -7.97
N LEU A 153 -13.65 2.40 -9.11
CA LEU A 153 -13.03 1.56 -10.14
C LEU A 153 -11.51 1.56 -10.08
N GLY A 154 -10.93 1.96 -8.95
CA GLY A 154 -9.48 2.03 -8.75
C GLY A 154 -8.81 0.66 -8.61
N PRO A 155 -7.50 0.65 -8.36
CA PRO A 155 -6.74 -0.59 -8.18
C PRO A 155 -7.20 -1.35 -6.94
N VAL A 156 -7.10 -2.68 -7.03
CA VAL A 156 -7.43 -3.59 -5.92
C VAL A 156 -6.23 -3.75 -5.01
N THR A 157 -6.45 -3.61 -3.69
CA THR A 157 -5.50 -3.99 -2.64
C THR A 157 -5.98 -5.30 -2.02
N VAL A 158 -5.15 -6.33 -2.06
CA VAL A 158 -5.48 -7.66 -1.52
C VAL A 158 -4.83 -7.85 -0.16
N VAL A 159 -5.62 -8.27 0.82
CA VAL A 159 -5.16 -8.55 2.19
C VAL A 159 -5.60 -9.96 2.58
N PRO A 160 -4.67 -10.91 2.73
CA PRO A 160 -5.00 -12.26 3.15
C PRO A 160 -5.21 -12.32 4.68
N TYR A 161 -6.09 -13.23 5.09
CA TYR A 161 -6.34 -13.57 6.49
C TYR A 161 -6.58 -15.07 6.64
N THR A 162 -5.81 -15.71 7.49
CA THR A 162 -5.88 -17.17 7.68
C THR A 162 -6.49 -17.51 9.04
N LEU A 163 -7.59 -18.27 9.02
CA LEU A 163 -8.13 -18.88 10.23
C LEU A 163 -7.43 -20.22 10.47
N LEU A 164 -6.76 -20.33 11.61
CA LEU A 164 -6.04 -21.53 12.05
C LEU A 164 -6.92 -22.39 12.97
N PRO A 165 -6.63 -23.69 13.14
CA PRO A 165 -7.27 -24.50 14.16
C PRO A 165 -7.17 -23.87 15.56
N PRO A 166 -8.09 -24.19 16.49
CA PRO A 166 -7.97 -23.76 17.86
C PRO A 166 -6.61 -24.15 18.47
N ALA A 167 -6.05 -23.29 19.32
CA ALA A 167 -4.84 -23.62 20.05
C ALA A 167 -5.14 -24.84 20.96
N GLU A 168 -4.28 -25.86 20.92
CA GLU A 168 -4.33 -26.93 21.89
C GLU A 168 -3.96 -26.36 23.27
N GLY A 169 -4.88 -26.49 24.24
CA GLY A 169 -4.72 -25.98 25.59
C GLY A 169 -3.86 -26.91 26.48
#